data_ea9e1cf5c15b459d4b426a943e30e151
#
_entry.id   ea9e1cf5c15b459d4b426a943e30e151
#
_cell.length_a   1.000
_cell.length_b   1.000
_cell.length_c   1.000
_cell.angle_alpha   90.00
_cell.angle_beta   90.00
_cell.angle_gamma   90.00
#
_symmetry.space_group_name_H-M   'P 1'
#
loop_
_entity.id
_entity.type
_entity.pdbx_description
1 polymer ?
#
loop_
_entity_poly.entity_id
_entity_poly.type
_entity_poly.pdbx_seq_one_letter_code
_entity_poly.pdbx_strand_id
1 'polypeptide(L)'
;MQRSRTVYAFLSAAVLCACLWLAGCGQQGEEMNSALDPRIAEYLSLDSEQANTLADGIQNVDVTTKGNDFTLHVIQTLGNQRELYILYDVTFADSVELPESDEVQPGAWIFDFQSVEEARATTPSAKNEVISQKGRTQTYLGYVNWENDTFPGGEMAFSVGEFFAGDQTLTQETLKVSWTPTNQGTLLQRDMTDPDGKNVGTMTLSSYSVSFQLTEALQIPDTEDGWKAQISCLLDDQGKEVYKRGASGGGTYWSTSFGKYVDLSKVATVELGEYTASLGE
;
A
#
# COMPACT_ATOMS: atom_id res chain seq x y z
N MET A 1 -11.63 -20.35 74.01
CA MET A 1 -11.24 -19.13 73.25
C MET A 1 -10.23 -19.48 72.15
N GLN A 2 -10.66 -20.14 71.07
CA GLN A 2 -9.72 -20.59 70.03
C GLN A 2 -10.43 -20.69 68.65
N ARG A 3 -11.26 -19.74 68.31
CA ARG A 3 -12.04 -19.71 67.04
C ARG A 3 -11.89 -18.42 66.19
N SER A 4 -11.04 -17.48 66.59
CA SER A 4 -10.96 -16.21 65.87
C SER A 4 -9.67 -15.94 65.06
N ARG A 5 -8.69 -16.86 65.09
CA ARG A 5 -7.42 -16.68 64.36
C ARG A 5 -7.39 -17.30 62.95
N THR A 6 -8.32 -18.19 62.66
CA THR A 6 -8.34 -18.89 61.35
C THR A 6 -9.10 -18.10 60.28
N VAL A 7 -10.04 -17.24 60.69
CA VAL A 7 -10.83 -16.46 59.72
C VAL A 7 -10.03 -15.32 59.07
N TYR A 8 -9.07 -14.72 59.79
CA TYR A 8 -8.26 -13.66 59.26
C TYR A 8 -7.17 -14.14 58.29
N ALA A 9 -6.74 -15.39 58.37
CA ALA A 9 -5.76 -15.98 57.45
C ALA A 9 -6.37 -16.25 56.06
N PHE A 10 -7.67 -16.58 55.99
CA PHE A 10 -8.34 -16.83 54.71
C PHE A 10 -8.73 -15.52 54.00
N LEU A 11 -9.04 -14.47 54.71
CA LEU A 11 -9.34 -13.16 54.12
C LEU A 11 -8.10 -12.49 53.53
N SER A 12 -6.93 -12.67 54.15
CA SER A 12 -5.66 -12.14 53.64
C SER A 12 -5.20 -12.83 52.38
N ALA A 13 -5.44 -14.14 52.23
CA ALA A 13 -5.10 -14.88 51.02
C ALA A 13 -6.01 -14.55 49.82
N ALA A 14 -7.30 -14.29 50.07
CA ALA A 14 -8.27 -13.94 49.05
C ALA A 14 -8.01 -12.50 48.48
N VAL A 15 -7.59 -11.56 49.33
CA VAL A 15 -7.27 -10.19 48.89
C VAL A 15 -5.94 -10.16 48.09
N LEU A 16 -4.94 -10.98 48.43
CA LEU A 16 -3.71 -11.07 47.67
C LEU A 16 -3.93 -11.72 46.29
N CYS A 17 -4.83 -12.72 46.16
CA CYS A 17 -5.16 -13.25 44.85
C CYS A 17 -5.98 -12.27 43.97
N ALA A 18 -6.84 -11.44 44.55
CA ALA A 18 -7.58 -10.43 43.81
C ALA A 18 -6.70 -9.31 43.30
N CYS A 19 -5.64 -8.93 44.06
CA CYS A 19 -4.66 -7.93 43.60
C CYS A 19 -3.73 -8.44 42.49
N LEU A 20 -3.47 -9.72 42.41
CA LEU A 20 -2.68 -10.32 41.33
C LEU A 20 -3.47 -10.44 40.01
N TRP A 21 -4.79 -10.50 40.07
CA TRP A 21 -5.65 -10.47 38.88
C TRP A 21 -5.89 -9.08 38.32
N LEU A 22 -5.76 -8.03 39.10
CA LEU A 22 -5.90 -6.64 38.66
C LEU A 22 -4.57 -6.04 38.16
N ALA A 23 -3.43 -6.64 38.48
CA ALA A 23 -2.12 -6.25 37.94
C ALA A 23 -1.79 -6.89 36.57
N GLY A 24 -2.64 -7.81 36.08
CA GLY A 24 -2.49 -8.49 34.79
C GLY A 24 -3.20 -7.81 33.62
N CYS A 25 -3.94 -6.71 33.83
CA CYS A 25 -4.52 -5.88 32.78
C CYS A 25 -3.76 -4.56 32.59
N GLY A 26 -2.44 -4.60 32.76
CA GLY A 26 -1.54 -3.52 32.38
C GLY A 26 -0.99 -3.83 31.01
N GLN A 27 -1.52 -3.13 29.98
CA GLN A 27 -0.87 -2.77 28.74
C GLN A 27 0.25 -3.76 28.30
N GLN A 28 -0.12 -4.90 27.81
CA GLN A 28 0.56 -5.39 26.63
C GLN A 28 0.05 -4.49 25.48
N GLY A 29 0.70 -3.34 25.31
CA GLY A 29 0.98 -2.87 23.99
C GLY A 29 1.78 -4.02 23.38
N GLU A 30 1.12 -4.95 22.72
CA GLU A 30 1.77 -5.79 21.73
C GLU A 30 2.42 -4.80 20.78
N GLU A 31 3.76 -4.68 20.89
CA GLU A 31 4.55 -4.46 19.71
C GLU A 31 4.16 -5.62 18.79
N MET A 32 3.08 -5.45 18.04
CA MET A 32 2.82 -6.25 16.87
C MET A 32 3.99 -5.94 15.96
N ASN A 33 5.00 -6.81 16.06
CA ASN A 33 6.07 -6.89 15.11
C ASN A 33 5.36 -7.15 13.77
N SER A 34 5.04 -6.08 13.04
CA SER A 34 4.29 -6.11 11.79
C SER A 34 5.25 -6.61 10.71
N ALA A 35 5.58 -7.89 10.78
CA ALA A 35 6.35 -8.52 9.73
C ALA A 35 5.54 -8.42 8.43
N LEU A 36 6.22 -8.06 7.36
CA LEU A 36 5.63 -8.06 6.02
C LEU A 36 5.14 -9.46 5.66
N ASP A 37 3.90 -9.55 5.15
CA ASP A 37 3.37 -10.83 4.66
C ASP A 37 4.29 -11.39 3.57
N PRO A 38 4.70 -12.67 3.65
CA PRO A 38 5.61 -13.28 2.68
C PRO A 38 5.14 -13.19 1.23
N ARG A 39 3.82 -13.15 0.97
CA ARG A 39 3.27 -13.02 -0.38
C ARG A 39 3.54 -11.65 -0.99
N ILE A 40 3.49 -10.58 -0.19
CA ILE A 40 3.87 -9.23 -0.64
C ILE A 40 5.38 -9.20 -0.89
N ALA A 41 6.18 -9.77 0.02
CA ALA A 41 7.63 -9.82 -0.13
C ALA A 41 8.05 -10.58 -1.39
N GLU A 42 7.45 -11.72 -1.67
CA GLU A 42 7.68 -12.51 -2.88
C GLU A 42 7.31 -11.73 -4.15
N TYR A 43 6.11 -11.13 -4.19
CA TYR A 43 5.65 -10.34 -5.33
C TYR A 43 6.58 -9.17 -5.66
N LEU A 44 7.05 -8.45 -4.63
CA LEU A 44 7.96 -7.32 -4.78
C LEU A 44 9.43 -7.74 -4.90
N SER A 45 9.73 -9.05 -4.82
CA SER A 45 11.09 -9.62 -4.86
C SER A 45 12.00 -9.05 -3.77
N LEU A 46 11.47 -8.92 -2.55
CA LEU A 46 12.19 -8.39 -1.39
C LEU A 46 12.97 -9.50 -0.69
N ASP A 47 14.20 -9.18 -0.28
CA ASP A 47 14.91 -9.96 0.73
C ASP A 47 14.51 -9.54 2.15
N SER A 48 15.01 -10.27 3.16
CA SER A 48 14.65 -10.01 4.56
C SER A 48 15.14 -8.66 5.08
N GLU A 49 16.25 -8.13 4.58
CA GLU A 49 16.78 -6.84 4.97
C GLU A 49 15.91 -5.71 4.41
N GLN A 50 15.55 -5.82 3.13
CA GLN A 50 14.64 -4.88 2.47
C GLN A 50 13.25 -4.88 3.12
N ALA A 51 12.69 -6.06 3.44
CA ALA A 51 11.41 -6.15 4.12
C ALA A 51 11.41 -5.45 5.49
N ASN A 52 12.52 -5.52 6.23
CA ASN A 52 12.67 -4.83 7.52
C ASN A 52 12.71 -3.30 7.38
N THR A 53 13.25 -2.76 6.27
CA THR A 53 13.27 -1.31 6.03
C THR A 53 11.88 -0.73 5.74
N LEU A 54 10.90 -1.58 5.44
CA LEU A 54 9.53 -1.18 5.12
C LEU A 54 8.57 -1.22 6.32
N ALA A 55 9.06 -1.48 7.53
CA ALA A 55 8.23 -1.69 8.72
C ALA A 55 7.21 -0.56 8.96
N ASP A 56 7.61 0.70 8.80
CA ASP A 56 6.73 1.86 8.97
C ASP A 56 5.63 1.96 7.89
N GLY A 57 5.84 1.31 6.76
CA GLY A 57 4.88 1.22 5.68
C GLY A 57 3.86 0.09 5.84
N ILE A 58 4.00 -0.79 6.84
CA ILE A 58 3.16 -1.97 7.02
C ILE A 58 2.02 -1.67 7.98
N GLN A 59 0.82 -2.09 7.60
CA GLN A 59 -0.34 -2.11 8.50
C GLN A 59 -1.06 -3.45 8.39
N ASN A 60 -1.17 -4.18 9.50
CA ASN A 60 -2.06 -5.33 9.59
C ASN A 60 -3.50 -4.82 9.71
N VAL A 61 -4.32 -5.13 8.72
CA VAL A 61 -5.72 -4.69 8.66
C VAL A 61 -6.63 -5.73 9.31
N ASP A 62 -6.52 -6.99 8.87
CA ASP A 62 -7.24 -8.16 9.39
C ASP A 62 -8.76 -7.94 9.52
N VAL A 63 -9.38 -7.36 8.49
CA VAL A 63 -10.82 -7.07 8.46
C VAL A 63 -11.52 -8.00 7.48
N THR A 64 -12.60 -8.63 7.92
CA THR A 64 -13.37 -9.60 7.12
C THR A 64 -14.83 -9.17 7.00
N THR A 65 -15.38 -9.28 5.78
CA THR A 65 -16.83 -9.19 5.51
C THR A 65 -17.28 -10.42 4.76
N LYS A 66 -18.41 -10.99 5.20
CA LYS A 66 -18.99 -12.19 4.61
C LYS A 66 -20.29 -11.85 3.87
N GLY A 67 -20.37 -12.24 2.61
CA GLY A 67 -21.57 -12.22 1.79
C GLY A 67 -22.21 -13.61 1.61
N ASN A 68 -23.08 -13.71 0.62
CA ASN A 68 -23.72 -14.96 0.23
C ASN A 68 -22.82 -15.79 -0.70
N ASP A 69 -22.16 -15.11 -1.65
CA ASP A 69 -21.40 -15.74 -2.71
C ASP A 69 -19.90 -15.82 -2.37
N PHE A 70 -19.40 -14.92 -1.53
CA PHE A 70 -18.00 -14.95 -1.12
C PHE A 70 -17.76 -14.25 0.24
N THR A 71 -16.56 -14.45 0.76
CA THR A 71 -16.02 -13.74 1.92
C THR A 71 -14.83 -12.92 1.44
N LEU A 72 -14.80 -11.64 1.79
CA LEU A 72 -13.67 -10.72 1.57
C LEU A 72 -12.88 -10.56 2.87
N HIS A 73 -11.58 -10.81 2.84
CA HIS A 73 -10.67 -10.62 3.96
C HIS A 73 -9.50 -9.74 3.54
N VAL A 74 -9.44 -8.50 4.00
CA VAL A 74 -8.27 -7.64 3.83
C VAL A 74 -7.27 -7.95 4.95
N ILE A 75 -6.08 -8.38 4.57
CA ILE A 75 -5.08 -8.95 5.47
C ILE A 75 -4.10 -7.87 5.93
N GLN A 76 -3.43 -7.25 4.97
CA GLN A 76 -2.33 -6.33 5.24
C GLN A 76 -2.25 -5.27 4.14
N THR A 77 -1.80 -4.07 4.50
CA THR A 77 -1.40 -3.05 3.54
C THR A 77 0.07 -2.70 3.70
N LEU A 78 0.70 -2.30 2.60
CA LEU A 78 2.07 -1.81 2.55
C LEU A 78 2.12 -0.55 1.71
N GLY A 79 2.68 0.54 2.22
CA GLY A 79 2.81 1.77 1.44
C GLY A 79 3.04 3.01 2.29
N ASN A 80 2.54 4.12 1.80
CA ASN A 80 2.68 5.44 2.42
C ASN A 80 1.38 6.26 2.20
N GLN A 81 1.43 7.56 2.46
CA GLN A 81 0.27 8.44 2.33
C GLN A 81 -0.22 8.69 0.89
N ARG A 82 0.47 8.18 -0.14
CA ARG A 82 0.10 8.37 -1.54
C ARG A 82 -0.22 7.08 -2.27
N GLU A 83 0.30 5.96 -1.79
CA GLU A 83 0.17 4.68 -2.48
C GLU A 83 0.12 3.52 -1.50
N LEU A 84 -0.69 2.52 -1.81
CA LEU A 84 -0.84 1.30 -1.03
C LEU A 84 -0.83 0.08 -1.92
N TYR A 85 -0.08 -0.94 -1.49
CA TYR A 85 -0.37 -2.33 -1.81
C TYR A 85 -1.38 -2.86 -0.81
N ILE A 86 -2.37 -3.60 -1.27
CA ILE A 86 -3.44 -4.16 -0.45
C ILE A 86 -3.51 -5.64 -0.71
N LEU A 87 -3.12 -6.43 0.28
CA LEU A 87 -3.23 -7.89 0.24
C LEU A 87 -4.59 -8.31 0.77
N TYR A 88 -5.35 -9.04 -0.03
CA TYR A 88 -6.64 -9.55 0.39
C TYR A 88 -6.97 -10.91 -0.22
N ASP A 89 -7.76 -11.68 0.51
CA ASP A 89 -8.31 -12.95 0.10
C ASP A 89 -9.80 -12.82 -0.25
N VAL A 90 -10.20 -13.50 -1.32
CA VAL A 90 -11.58 -13.77 -1.66
C VAL A 90 -11.81 -15.26 -1.60
N THR A 91 -12.69 -15.71 -0.69
CA THR A 91 -13.08 -17.12 -0.57
C THR A 91 -14.50 -17.30 -1.05
N PHE A 92 -14.67 -17.94 -2.22
CA PHE A 92 -15.98 -18.17 -2.82
C PHE A 92 -16.76 -19.26 -2.09
N ALA A 93 -18.07 -19.04 -1.93
CA ALA A 93 -18.99 -20.02 -1.38
C ALA A 93 -19.14 -21.24 -2.31
N ASP A 94 -19.56 -22.38 -1.77
CA ASP A 94 -19.75 -23.61 -2.55
C ASP A 94 -20.82 -23.48 -3.65
N SER A 95 -21.75 -22.54 -3.50
CA SER A 95 -22.79 -22.21 -4.49
C SER A 95 -22.26 -21.55 -5.76
N VAL A 96 -21.05 -20.96 -5.74
CA VAL A 96 -20.44 -20.30 -6.89
C VAL A 96 -19.66 -21.33 -7.71
N GLU A 97 -19.98 -21.51 -8.97
CA GLU A 97 -19.22 -22.39 -9.89
C GLU A 97 -17.95 -21.69 -10.35
N LEU A 98 -16.80 -22.15 -9.87
CA LEU A 98 -15.50 -21.64 -10.30
C LEU A 98 -15.00 -22.40 -11.53
N PRO A 99 -14.45 -21.73 -12.55
CA PRO A 99 -13.86 -22.40 -13.70
C PRO A 99 -12.56 -23.12 -13.32
N GLU A 100 -12.22 -24.17 -14.04
CA GLU A 100 -10.97 -24.93 -13.79
C GLU A 100 -9.71 -24.21 -14.30
N SER A 101 -9.83 -23.36 -15.30
CA SER A 101 -8.70 -22.83 -16.07
C SER A 101 -8.67 -21.32 -16.24
N ASP A 102 -9.78 -20.62 -16.01
CA ASP A 102 -9.85 -19.19 -16.26
C ASP A 102 -9.52 -18.39 -14.99
N GLU A 103 -8.75 -17.32 -15.16
CA GLU A 103 -8.46 -16.39 -14.09
C GLU A 103 -9.73 -15.63 -13.71
N VAL A 104 -10.03 -15.58 -12.41
CA VAL A 104 -11.19 -14.88 -11.89
C VAL A 104 -10.78 -13.44 -11.55
N GLN A 105 -11.47 -12.47 -12.12
CA GLN A 105 -11.20 -11.05 -11.95
C GLN A 105 -12.39 -10.33 -11.33
N PRO A 106 -12.18 -9.37 -10.42
CA PRO A 106 -13.25 -8.49 -9.95
C PRO A 106 -13.58 -7.42 -11.00
N GLY A 107 -14.86 -7.21 -11.29
CA GLY A 107 -15.35 -6.09 -12.09
C GLY A 107 -15.50 -4.81 -11.27
N ALA A 108 -15.82 -4.94 -9.98
CA ALA A 108 -15.85 -3.84 -9.02
C ALA A 108 -14.64 -3.91 -8.08
N TRP A 109 -13.82 -2.84 -8.11
CA TRP A 109 -12.66 -2.67 -7.25
C TRP A 109 -12.53 -1.17 -6.96
N ILE A 110 -13.17 -0.73 -5.87
CA ILE A 110 -13.46 0.68 -5.62
C ILE A 110 -12.92 1.10 -4.26
N PHE A 111 -12.30 2.27 -4.23
CA PHE A 111 -11.87 2.96 -3.00
C PHE A 111 -12.74 4.20 -2.77
N ASP A 112 -13.18 4.37 -1.53
CA ASP A 112 -13.97 5.50 -1.11
C ASP A 112 -13.48 6.00 0.25
N PHE A 113 -13.43 7.32 0.46
CA PHE A 113 -13.09 7.95 1.72
C PHE A 113 -14.29 8.67 2.28
N GLN A 114 -14.76 8.24 3.46
CA GLN A 114 -15.99 8.78 4.05
C GLN A 114 -15.90 10.26 4.46
N SER A 115 -14.70 10.82 4.57
CA SER A 115 -14.48 12.15 5.16
C SER A 115 -14.45 13.31 4.15
N VAL A 116 -14.62 13.07 2.84
CA VAL A 116 -14.38 14.12 1.85
C VAL A 116 -15.51 14.20 0.83
N GLU A 117 -16.47 15.10 1.06
CA GLU A 117 -17.45 15.50 0.05
C GLU A 117 -16.80 16.09 -1.23
N GLU A 118 -15.53 16.46 -1.18
CA GLU A 118 -14.77 17.13 -2.25
C GLU A 118 -13.70 16.28 -2.93
N ALA A 119 -13.42 15.03 -2.48
CA ALA A 119 -12.41 14.16 -3.10
C ALA A 119 -12.83 13.63 -4.49
N ARG A 120 -13.56 14.41 -5.26
CA ARG A 120 -13.94 14.11 -6.64
C ARG A 120 -12.83 14.35 -7.66
N ALA A 121 -11.63 14.76 -7.26
CA ALA A 121 -10.65 15.27 -8.20
C ALA A 121 -9.62 14.23 -8.69
N THR A 122 -9.39 13.13 -7.98
CA THR A 122 -8.39 12.16 -8.42
C THR A 122 -8.91 10.73 -8.29
N THR A 123 -9.34 10.17 -9.41
CA THR A 123 -9.48 8.71 -9.51
C THR A 123 -8.09 8.13 -9.36
N PRO A 124 -7.83 7.30 -8.33
CA PRO A 124 -6.52 6.71 -8.16
C PRO A 124 -6.20 5.82 -9.36
N SER A 125 -4.95 5.81 -9.79
CA SER A 125 -4.44 4.76 -10.67
C SER A 125 -4.45 3.45 -9.87
N ALA A 126 -5.09 2.44 -10.41
CA ALA A 126 -5.31 1.20 -9.69
C ALA A 126 -5.00 -0.03 -10.56
N LYS A 127 -4.33 -1.01 -9.96
CA LYS A 127 -4.00 -2.30 -10.56
C LYS A 127 -4.30 -3.40 -9.55
N ASN A 128 -4.85 -4.50 -10.03
CA ASN A 128 -5.17 -5.66 -9.20
C ASN A 128 -4.70 -6.94 -9.88
N GLU A 129 -3.99 -7.79 -9.17
CA GLU A 129 -3.44 -9.04 -9.70
C GLU A 129 -3.75 -10.21 -8.76
N VAL A 130 -4.11 -11.35 -9.33
CA VAL A 130 -4.17 -12.64 -8.61
C VAL A 130 -2.74 -13.12 -8.40
N ILE A 131 -2.32 -13.26 -7.14
CA ILE A 131 -0.96 -13.72 -6.79
C ILE A 131 -0.93 -15.16 -6.33
N SER A 132 -2.05 -15.72 -5.87
CA SER A 132 -2.18 -17.15 -5.58
C SER A 132 -3.62 -17.63 -5.59
N GLN A 133 -3.79 -18.93 -5.79
CA GLN A 133 -5.08 -19.61 -5.69
C GLN A 133 -4.92 -20.92 -4.91
N LYS A 134 -5.78 -21.14 -3.92
CA LYS A 134 -5.81 -22.36 -3.12
C LYS A 134 -7.25 -22.81 -2.89
N GLY A 135 -7.68 -23.82 -3.62
CA GLY A 135 -9.06 -24.29 -3.60
C GLY A 135 -10.02 -23.18 -4.04
N ARG A 136 -10.94 -22.78 -3.16
CA ARG A 136 -11.93 -21.72 -3.43
C ARG A 136 -11.44 -20.32 -3.00
N THR A 137 -10.23 -20.21 -2.45
CA THR A 137 -9.65 -18.93 -2.04
C THR A 137 -8.67 -18.45 -3.10
N GLN A 138 -8.89 -17.22 -3.55
CA GLN A 138 -7.95 -16.48 -4.39
C GLN A 138 -7.38 -15.33 -3.59
N THR A 139 -6.05 -15.18 -3.64
CA THR A 139 -5.34 -14.07 -3.03
C THR A 139 -5.00 -13.06 -4.09
N TYR A 140 -5.35 -11.82 -3.82
CA TYR A 140 -5.10 -10.69 -4.69
C TYR A 140 -4.10 -9.74 -4.03
N LEU A 141 -3.30 -9.09 -4.86
CA LEU A 141 -2.53 -7.92 -4.48
C LEU A 141 -3.00 -6.74 -5.35
N GLY A 142 -3.66 -5.81 -4.69
CA GLY A 142 -4.06 -4.54 -5.27
C GLY A 142 -2.96 -3.50 -5.07
N TYR A 143 -2.76 -2.62 -6.05
CA TYR A 143 -1.94 -1.42 -5.94
C TYR A 143 -2.78 -0.21 -6.29
N VAL A 144 -2.77 0.79 -5.44
CA VAL A 144 -3.47 2.05 -5.63
C VAL A 144 -2.52 3.21 -5.40
N ASN A 145 -2.57 4.20 -6.29
CA ASN A 145 -1.74 5.40 -6.22
C ASN A 145 -2.61 6.65 -6.45
N TRP A 146 -2.57 7.59 -5.49
CA TRP A 146 -3.18 8.92 -5.60
C TRP A 146 -2.14 9.88 -6.19
N GLU A 147 -2.06 9.93 -7.50
CA GLU A 147 -0.98 10.54 -8.29
C GLU A 147 -0.59 11.97 -7.88
N ASN A 148 -1.55 12.81 -7.53
CA ASN A 148 -1.32 14.23 -7.24
C ASN A 148 -1.52 14.60 -5.77
N ASP A 149 -1.89 13.64 -4.92
CA ASP A 149 -2.33 13.95 -3.57
C ASP A 149 -1.93 12.88 -2.56
N THR A 150 -2.09 13.17 -1.30
CA THR A 150 -2.09 12.18 -0.22
C THR A 150 -3.51 11.71 0.02
N PHE A 151 -3.68 10.55 0.64
CA PHE A 151 -5.01 10.16 1.12
C PHE A 151 -5.61 11.28 1.94
N PRO A 152 -6.91 11.54 1.80
CA PRO A 152 -7.56 12.62 2.53
C PRO A 152 -7.61 12.40 4.05
N GLY A 153 -7.09 11.25 4.53
CA GLY A 153 -7.16 10.84 5.93
C GLY A 153 -8.53 10.25 6.31
N GLY A 154 -8.62 9.74 7.54
CA GLY A 154 -9.84 9.12 8.04
C GLY A 154 -10.06 7.68 7.56
N GLU A 155 -11.31 7.22 7.62
CA GLU A 155 -11.67 5.85 7.26
C GLU A 155 -11.72 5.69 5.73
N MET A 156 -10.98 4.71 5.23
CA MET A 156 -11.04 4.26 3.84
C MET A 156 -11.98 3.06 3.73
N ALA A 157 -12.86 3.10 2.74
CA ALA A 157 -13.71 1.99 2.35
C ALA A 157 -13.17 1.34 1.09
N PHE A 158 -13.06 0.02 1.10
CA PHE A 158 -12.63 -0.80 -0.01
C PHE A 158 -13.74 -1.77 -0.40
N SER A 159 -14.19 -1.71 -1.63
CA SER A 159 -15.24 -2.55 -2.18
C SER A 159 -14.71 -3.43 -3.29
N VAL A 160 -15.03 -4.72 -3.23
CA VAL A 160 -14.65 -5.73 -4.23
C VAL A 160 -15.85 -6.57 -4.59
N GLY A 161 -16.01 -6.90 -5.87
CA GLY A 161 -17.12 -7.75 -6.31
C GLY A 161 -17.28 -7.83 -7.81
N GLU A 162 -18.47 -8.26 -8.23
CA GLU A 162 -18.80 -8.45 -9.64
C GLU A 162 -17.78 -9.35 -10.35
N PHE A 163 -17.53 -10.57 -9.80
CA PHE A 163 -16.48 -11.43 -10.31
C PHE A 163 -16.85 -12.09 -11.63
N PHE A 164 -15.85 -12.16 -12.52
CA PHE A 164 -15.92 -12.74 -13.85
C PHE A 164 -14.80 -13.76 -14.07
N ALA A 165 -15.08 -14.73 -14.95
CA ALA A 165 -14.07 -15.62 -15.51
C ALA A 165 -14.27 -15.63 -17.03
N GLY A 166 -13.37 -14.98 -17.78
CA GLY A 166 -13.61 -14.68 -19.19
C GLY A 166 -14.92 -13.90 -19.38
N ASP A 167 -15.82 -14.41 -20.20
CA ASP A 167 -17.14 -13.80 -20.45
C ASP A 167 -18.23 -14.24 -19.44
N GLN A 168 -17.91 -15.15 -18.51
CA GLN A 168 -18.86 -15.67 -17.54
C GLN A 168 -18.90 -14.80 -16.28
N THR A 169 -20.08 -14.31 -15.90
CA THR A 169 -20.32 -13.70 -14.59
C THR A 169 -20.45 -14.79 -13.54
N LEU A 170 -19.60 -14.79 -12.53
CA LEU A 170 -19.63 -15.73 -11.40
C LEU A 170 -20.55 -15.24 -10.28
N THR A 171 -20.50 -13.94 -9.99
CA THR A 171 -21.36 -13.27 -9.02
C THR A 171 -21.44 -11.77 -9.33
N GLN A 172 -22.58 -11.15 -8.99
CA GLN A 172 -22.78 -9.69 -9.00
C GLN A 172 -22.70 -9.09 -7.59
N GLU A 173 -22.47 -9.93 -6.58
CA GLU A 173 -22.32 -9.45 -5.21
C GLU A 173 -21.07 -8.56 -5.09
N THR A 174 -21.19 -7.48 -4.33
CA THR A 174 -20.08 -6.61 -3.96
C THR A 174 -20.02 -6.48 -2.45
N LEU A 175 -18.87 -6.73 -1.88
CA LEU A 175 -18.62 -6.59 -0.44
C LEU A 175 -17.74 -5.39 -0.16
N LYS A 176 -17.97 -4.77 0.99
CA LYS A 176 -17.24 -3.59 1.46
C LYS A 176 -16.61 -3.87 2.82
N VAL A 177 -15.37 -3.46 2.97
CA VAL A 177 -14.65 -3.38 4.24
C VAL A 177 -14.15 -1.95 4.44
N SER A 178 -13.88 -1.57 5.70
CA SER A 178 -13.34 -0.26 6.01
C SER A 178 -12.26 -0.35 7.06
N TRP A 179 -11.25 0.53 6.96
CA TRP A 179 -10.22 0.73 7.97
C TRP A 179 -9.62 2.13 7.85
N THR A 180 -8.90 2.58 8.87
CA THR A 180 -8.13 3.83 8.80
C THR A 180 -6.70 3.50 8.41
N PRO A 181 -6.21 3.93 7.23
CA PRO A 181 -4.82 3.73 6.84
C PRO A 181 -3.86 4.45 7.80
N THR A 182 -2.83 3.74 8.27
CA THR A 182 -1.79 4.28 9.17
C THR A 182 -0.38 4.10 8.60
N ASN A 183 -0.28 3.74 7.32
CA ASN A 183 0.98 3.48 6.65
C ASN A 183 1.86 4.74 6.60
N GLN A 184 3.10 4.63 7.08
CA GLN A 184 4.10 5.70 7.20
C GLN A 184 5.36 5.41 6.37
N GLY A 185 5.24 4.67 5.29
CA GLY A 185 6.37 4.37 4.40
C GLY A 185 7.05 5.64 3.88
N THR A 186 8.33 5.53 3.58
CA THR A 186 9.16 6.66 3.15
C THR A 186 8.60 7.35 1.91
N LEU A 187 8.49 8.66 2.00
CA LEU A 187 8.12 9.56 0.93
C LEU A 187 9.06 10.76 0.93
N LEU A 188 9.86 10.89 -0.12
CA LEU A 188 10.83 11.98 -0.27
C LEU A 188 10.33 13.01 -1.26
N GLN A 189 10.39 14.29 -0.89
CA GLN A 189 10.10 15.39 -1.81
C GLN A 189 11.34 16.25 -1.99
N ARG A 190 11.66 16.59 -3.24
CA ARG A 190 12.82 17.42 -3.62
C ARG A 190 12.45 18.36 -4.74
N ASP A 191 13.12 19.51 -4.77
CA ASP A 191 13.06 20.42 -5.90
C ASP A 191 13.77 19.81 -7.11
N MET A 192 13.23 20.10 -8.30
CA MET A 192 13.86 19.74 -9.57
C MET A 192 14.46 20.98 -10.21
N THR A 193 15.60 20.81 -10.83
CA THR A 193 16.29 21.86 -11.57
C THR A 193 16.54 21.50 -13.03
N ASP A 194 16.54 22.51 -13.88
CA ASP A 194 17.05 22.38 -15.25
C ASP A 194 18.60 22.40 -15.27
N PRO A 195 19.23 22.19 -16.45
CA PRO A 195 20.70 22.24 -16.59
C PRO A 195 21.34 23.56 -16.18
N ASP A 196 20.60 24.67 -16.19
CA ASP A 196 21.06 25.98 -15.75
C ASP A 196 20.89 26.19 -14.23
N GLY A 197 20.35 25.21 -13.51
CA GLY A 197 20.12 25.24 -12.06
C GLY A 197 18.86 26.02 -11.64
N LYS A 198 17.98 26.36 -12.56
CA LYS A 198 16.68 27.00 -12.26
C LYS A 198 15.70 25.94 -11.75
N ASN A 199 14.97 26.22 -10.66
CA ASN A 199 13.90 25.37 -10.19
C ASN A 199 12.78 25.29 -11.25
N VAL A 200 12.41 24.07 -11.64
CA VAL A 200 11.40 23.75 -12.65
C VAL A 200 10.22 22.96 -12.08
N GLY A 201 10.22 22.68 -10.77
CA GLY A 201 9.16 21.95 -10.12
C GLY A 201 9.61 21.14 -8.94
N THR A 202 8.81 20.14 -8.56
CA THR A 202 9.10 19.22 -7.46
C THR A 202 8.96 17.78 -7.91
N MET A 203 9.78 16.92 -7.31
CA MET A 203 9.72 15.47 -7.43
C MET A 203 9.28 14.88 -6.09
N THR A 204 8.42 13.87 -6.14
CA THR A 204 8.07 13.04 -4.98
C THR A 204 8.43 11.59 -5.29
N LEU A 205 9.25 10.98 -4.44
CA LEU A 205 9.81 9.65 -4.60
C LEU A 205 9.46 8.76 -3.42
N SER A 206 9.04 7.54 -3.71
CA SER A 206 8.93 6.43 -2.77
C SER A 206 9.71 5.22 -3.26
N SER A 207 9.71 4.14 -2.49
CA SER A 207 10.29 2.86 -2.93
C SER A 207 9.51 2.18 -4.07
N TYR A 208 8.36 2.70 -4.47
CA TYR A 208 7.45 2.07 -5.44
C TYR A 208 7.14 2.93 -6.66
N SER A 209 7.31 4.23 -6.53
CA SER A 209 6.98 5.19 -7.60
C SER A 209 7.77 6.49 -7.48
N VAL A 210 7.82 7.22 -8.59
CA VAL A 210 8.24 8.63 -8.62
C VAL A 210 7.20 9.45 -9.37
N SER A 211 6.94 10.66 -8.89
CA SER A 211 6.08 11.63 -9.58
C SER A 211 6.75 13.00 -9.63
N PHE A 212 6.40 13.75 -10.65
CA PHE A 212 6.97 15.04 -10.99
C PHE A 212 5.85 16.05 -11.17
N GLN A 213 5.88 17.12 -10.40
CA GLN A 213 4.99 18.27 -10.56
C GLN A 213 5.83 19.46 -11.07
N LEU A 214 5.74 19.73 -12.36
CA LEU A 214 6.51 20.79 -13.00
C LEU A 214 5.77 22.13 -12.92
N THR A 215 6.50 23.23 -12.93
CA THR A 215 5.93 24.59 -12.97
C THR A 215 5.35 24.94 -14.35
N GLU A 216 5.91 24.36 -15.40
CA GLU A 216 5.46 24.49 -16.78
C GLU A 216 5.30 23.12 -17.43
N ALA A 217 4.48 23.04 -18.47
CA ALA A 217 4.31 21.77 -19.21
C ALA A 217 5.63 21.29 -19.79
N LEU A 218 5.92 20.00 -19.62
CA LEU A 218 7.10 19.37 -20.21
C LEU A 218 7.11 19.57 -21.72
N GLN A 219 8.16 20.17 -22.22
CA GLN A 219 8.36 20.34 -23.66
C GLN A 219 8.91 19.02 -24.25
N ILE A 220 8.10 18.37 -25.07
CA ILE A 220 8.51 17.15 -25.77
C ILE A 220 8.93 17.59 -27.18
N PRO A 221 10.23 17.49 -27.52
CA PRO A 221 10.68 17.84 -28.86
C PRO A 221 9.99 17.01 -29.94
N ASP A 222 9.56 17.66 -31.01
CA ASP A 222 9.01 16.99 -32.20
C ASP A 222 10.15 16.39 -33.06
N THR A 223 10.84 15.40 -32.48
CA THR A 223 11.96 14.68 -33.06
C THR A 223 11.84 13.21 -32.79
N GLU A 224 12.60 12.37 -33.51
CA GLU A 224 12.66 10.90 -33.24
C GLU A 224 13.07 10.60 -31.80
N ASP A 225 13.81 11.50 -31.13
CA ASP A 225 14.29 11.36 -29.76
C ASP A 225 13.40 12.09 -28.73
N GLY A 226 12.28 12.70 -29.14
CA GLY A 226 11.39 13.46 -28.23
C GLY A 226 10.90 12.67 -27.02
N TRP A 227 10.74 11.34 -27.17
CA TRP A 227 10.39 10.45 -26.08
C TRP A 227 11.41 10.44 -24.94
N LYS A 228 12.67 10.79 -25.18
CA LYS A 228 13.73 10.84 -24.14
C LYS A 228 13.41 11.88 -23.05
N ALA A 229 12.70 12.96 -23.41
CA ALA A 229 12.25 13.95 -22.43
C ALA A 229 11.27 13.38 -21.38
N GLN A 230 10.65 12.24 -21.66
CA GLN A 230 9.69 11.58 -20.78
C GLN A 230 10.32 10.41 -19.99
N ILE A 231 11.62 10.17 -20.11
CA ILE A 231 12.28 9.10 -19.38
C ILE A 231 12.52 9.54 -17.94
N SER A 232 12.03 8.77 -16.98
CA SER A 232 12.47 8.85 -15.59
C SER A 232 13.64 7.89 -15.36
N CYS A 233 14.68 8.37 -14.71
CA CYS A 233 15.87 7.61 -14.37
C CYS A 233 16.28 7.87 -12.92
N LEU A 234 16.61 6.82 -12.20
CA LEU A 234 17.17 6.87 -10.86
C LEU A 234 18.63 6.45 -10.94
N LEU A 235 19.52 7.29 -10.45
CA LEU A 235 20.97 7.07 -10.51
C LEU A 235 21.55 6.93 -9.11
N ASP A 236 22.59 6.11 -8.96
CA ASP A 236 23.39 6.04 -7.75
C ASP A 236 24.41 7.23 -7.67
N ASP A 237 25.22 7.24 -6.62
CA ASP A 237 26.24 8.26 -6.35
C ASP A 237 27.39 8.29 -7.39
N GLN A 238 27.50 7.25 -8.21
CA GLN A 238 28.47 7.15 -9.31
C GLN A 238 27.84 7.50 -10.67
N GLY A 239 26.56 7.89 -10.70
CA GLY A 239 25.78 8.16 -11.91
C GLY A 239 25.38 6.90 -12.67
N LYS A 240 25.44 5.72 -12.04
CA LYS A 240 25.00 4.47 -12.65
C LYS A 240 23.49 4.29 -12.45
N GLU A 241 22.83 3.78 -13.49
CA GLU A 241 21.39 3.53 -13.50
C GLU A 241 20.98 2.47 -12.48
N VAL A 242 20.11 2.85 -11.54
CA VAL A 242 19.41 1.98 -10.58
C VAL A 242 18.08 1.53 -11.18
N TYR A 243 17.36 2.46 -11.79
CA TYR A 243 16.08 2.22 -12.45
C TYR A 243 15.86 3.21 -13.59
N LYS A 244 15.19 2.75 -14.67
CA LYS A 244 14.82 3.59 -15.81
C LYS A 244 13.57 3.11 -16.49
N ARG A 245 12.65 4.04 -16.76
CA ARG A 245 11.41 3.77 -17.49
C ARG A 245 10.81 5.06 -18.04
N GLY A 246 9.97 4.94 -19.08
CA GLY A 246 9.14 6.05 -19.51
C GLY A 246 8.14 6.48 -18.42
N ALA A 247 8.07 7.77 -18.16
CA ALA A 247 7.03 8.35 -17.31
C ALA A 247 5.72 8.48 -18.10
N SER A 248 4.61 8.29 -17.42
CA SER A 248 3.25 8.51 -17.94
C SER A 248 2.69 9.81 -17.37
N GLY A 249 1.94 10.54 -18.16
CA GLY A 249 1.36 11.81 -17.70
C GLY A 249 1.09 12.78 -18.84
N GLY A 250 1.03 14.05 -18.50
CA GLY A 250 0.82 15.14 -19.46
C GLY A 250 0.82 16.50 -18.80
N GLY A 251 1.09 17.51 -19.59
CA GLY A 251 1.17 18.88 -19.08
C GLY A 251 2.27 19.02 -18.03
N THR A 252 1.90 19.44 -16.82
CA THR A 252 2.82 19.66 -15.69
C THR A 252 2.99 18.45 -14.78
N TYR A 253 2.22 17.36 -14.98
CA TYR A 253 2.29 16.18 -14.12
C TYR A 253 2.75 14.94 -14.87
N TRP A 254 3.76 14.24 -14.31
CA TRP A 254 4.32 13.00 -14.83
C TRP A 254 4.57 12.03 -13.68
N SER A 255 4.44 10.73 -13.94
CA SER A 255 4.69 9.70 -12.94
C SER A 255 5.22 8.40 -13.54
N THR A 256 5.91 7.62 -12.70
CA THR A 256 6.39 6.29 -13.04
C THR A 256 6.17 5.38 -11.83
N SER A 257 5.36 4.33 -12.00
CA SER A 257 5.34 3.21 -11.06
C SER A 257 6.46 2.24 -11.40
N PHE A 258 7.22 1.81 -10.40
CA PHE A 258 8.37 0.93 -10.61
C PHE A 258 7.94 -0.51 -10.88
N GLY A 259 6.77 -0.94 -10.40
CA GLY A 259 6.30 -2.32 -10.49
C GLY A 259 7.17 -3.31 -9.70
N LYS A 260 8.11 -2.79 -8.90
CA LYS A 260 9.00 -3.52 -7.99
C LYS A 260 9.47 -2.57 -6.90
N TYR A 261 10.09 -3.12 -5.87
CA TYR A 261 10.75 -2.31 -4.85
C TYR A 261 12.05 -1.68 -5.39
N VAL A 262 12.28 -0.42 -5.04
CA VAL A 262 13.54 0.29 -5.27
C VAL A 262 14.09 0.73 -3.91
N ASP A 263 15.33 0.33 -3.64
CA ASP A 263 16.06 0.72 -2.44
C ASP A 263 16.53 2.17 -2.55
N LEU A 264 15.84 3.07 -1.86
CA LEU A 264 16.13 4.51 -1.92
C LEU A 264 17.51 4.88 -1.37
N SER A 265 18.11 4.06 -0.52
CA SER A 265 19.48 4.30 -0.01
C SER A 265 20.54 4.23 -1.10
N LYS A 266 20.22 3.61 -2.24
CA LYS A 266 21.09 3.49 -3.41
C LYS A 266 20.85 4.56 -4.46
N VAL A 267 19.91 5.48 -4.24
CA VAL A 267 19.54 6.52 -5.19
C VAL A 267 20.12 7.85 -4.72
N ALA A 268 20.94 8.47 -5.54
CA ALA A 268 21.52 9.79 -5.28
C ALA A 268 20.85 10.90 -6.12
N THR A 269 20.38 10.54 -7.32
CA THR A 269 19.77 11.51 -8.25
C THR A 269 18.57 10.89 -8.94
N VAL A 270 17.55 11.71 -9.16
CA VAL A 270 16.37 11.38 -9.96
C VAL A 270 16.30 12.32 -11.15
N GLU A 271 16.03 11.78 -12.33
CA GLU A 271 15.93 12.52 -13.58
C GLU A 271 14.55 12.37 -14.24
N LEU A 272 14.08 13.42 -14.89
CA LEU A 272 13.00 13.39 -15.89
C LEU A 272 13.50 14.12 -17.14
N GLY A 273 13.90 13.37 -18.17
CA GLY A 273 14.56 13.93 -19.32
C GLY A 273 15.86 14.64 -18.94
N GLU A 274 15.90 15.97 -19.08
CA GLU A 274 17.06 16.80 -18.71
C GLU A 274 16.93 17.43 -17.29
N TYR A 275 15.77 17.29 -16.63
CA TYR A 275 15.53 17.85 -15.31
C TYR A 275 16.02 16.89 -14.24
N THR A 276 16.61 17.41 -13.17
CA THR A 276 17.24 16.61 -12.12
C THR A 276 16.79 17.02 -10.73
N ALA A 277 16.74 16.04 -9.82
CA ALA A 277 16.58 16.24 -8.39
C ALA A 277 17.64 15.43 -7.65
N SER A 278 18.43 16.08 -6.77
CA SER A 278 19.41 15.40 -5.91
C SER A 278 18.77 14.91 -4.63
N LEU A 279 19.11 13.70 -4.18
CA LEU A 279 18.71 13.15 -2.88
C LEU A 279 19.78 13.33 -1.81
N GLY A 280 21.01 13.72 -2.19
CA GLY A 280 22.14 13.98 -1.30
C GLY A 280 21.97 15.32 -0.57
N GLU A 281 22.06 15.26 0.74
CA GLU A 281 21.91 16.19 1.87
C GLU A 281 20.50 16.39 2.35
#